data_a1da608982fd6f97adb3712718874558
#
_entry.id   a1da608982fd6f97adb3712718874558
#
_cell.length_a   1.000
_cell.length_b   1.000
_cell.length_c   1.000
_cell.angle_alpha   90.00
_cell.angle_beta   90.00
_cell.angle_gamma   90.00
#
_symmetry.space_group_name_H-M   'P 1'
#
loop_
_entity.id
_entity.type
_entity.pdbx_description
1 polymer ?
#
loop_
_entity_poly.entity_id
_entity_poly.type
_entity_poly.pdbx_seq_one_letter_code
_entity_poly.pdbx_strand_id
1 'polypeptide(L)'
;MSDEKPADVLSKVLSYVDSPFKLFALILMAVFAFSGYFLWQNQGFLFEAYKENKKLPTIAEDRVEDAAAHLFKTTNATIVAVFKVNPMFGTRVLYRAYTKEGRDKTNDGLDVGLFTQNASNNADVVKLMASEIPCGEYKSAQSEMGLWYIAKGVAFTCRISIPPDPNRFVGQIT
;
A
#
# COMPACT_ATOMS: atom_id res chain seq x y z
N MET A 1 -4.58 15.96 54.52
CA MET A 1 -3.67 15.96 53.36
C MET A 1 -3.07 17.37 53.35
N SER A 2 -1.80 17.47 53.69
CA SER A 2 -1.09 18.77 53.81
C SER A 2 -0.84 19.32 52.39
N ASP A 3 -1.37 20.50 52.10
CA ASP A 3 -1.07 21.28 50.89
C ASP A 3 0.39 21.68 50.89
N GLU A 4 1.31 20.80 50.53
CA GLU A 4 2.68 21.22 50.22
C GLU A 4 2.64 22.10 48.98
N LYS A 5 3.01 23.35 49.12
CA LYS A 5 3.08 24.31 48.02
C LYS A 5 4.10 23.81 46.99
N PRO A 6 3.80 23.90 45.67
CA PRO A 6 4.70 23.40 44.61
C PRO A 6 6.13 23.99 44.70
N ALA A 7 6.31 25.15 45.33
CA ALA A 7 7.61 25.77 45.57
C ALA A 7 8.46 24.99 46.58
N ASP A 8 7.85 24.32 47.59
CA ASP A 8 8.57 23.52 48.61
C ASP A 8 9.06 22.19 48.02
N VAL A 9 8.28 21.61 47.11
CA VAL A 9 8.69 20.40 46.40
C VAL A 9 9.86 20.72 45.45
N LEU A 10 9.82 21.85 44.77
CA LEU A 10 10.89 22.27 43.85
C LEU A 10 12.20 22.54 44.61
N SER A 11 12.14 23.19 45.79
CA SER A 11 13.31 23.49 46.62
C SER A 11 13.94 22.22 47.16
N LYS A 12 13.14 21.20 47.59
CA LYS A 12 13.62 19.89 48.02
C LYS A 12 14.29 19.12 46.90
N VAL A 13 13.73 19.16 45.69
CA VAL A 13 14.31 18.52 44.50
C VAL A 13 15.62 19.18 44.09
N LEU A 14 15.68 20.53 44.09
CA LEU A 14 16.91 21.27 43.79
C LEU A 14 18.00 21.06 44.83
N SER A 15 17.66 20.88 46.12
CA SER A 15 18.62 20.59 47.17
C SER A 15 19.28 19.22 47.06
N TYR A 16 18.67 18.30 46.30
CA TYR A 16 19.22 16.96 46.02
C TYR A 16 20.25 16.97 44.87
N VAL A 17 20.37 18.09 44.15
CA VAL A 17 21.25 18.22 43.00
C VAL A 17 22.60 18.81 43.45
N ASP A 18 23.47 17.90 43.94
CA ASP A 18 24.83 18.25 44.41
C ASP A 18 25.90 18.00 43.32
N SER A 19 25.49 17.51 42.13
CA SER A 19 26.41 17.25 41.04
C SER A 19 25.76 17.48 39.67
N PRO A 20 26.54 17.86 38.63
CA PRO A 20 26.04 18.07 37.26
C PRO A 20 25.39 16.80 36.69
N PHE A 21 25.83 15.63 37.10
CA PHE A 21 25.26 14.35 36.68
C PHE A 21 23.83 14.15 37.19
N LYS A 22 23.57 14.51 38.47
CA LYS A 22 22.22 14.43 39.07
C LYS A 22 21.29 15.42 38.43
N LEU A 23 21.76 16.63 38.06
CA LEU A 23 20.99 17.61 37.33
C LEU A 23 20.58 17.07 35.94
N PHE A 24 21.54 16.51 35.22
CA PHE A 24 21.27 15.89 33.91
C PHE A 24 20.25 14.75 34.00
N ALA A 25 20.41 13.85 34.96
CA ALA A 25 19.47 12.76 35.18
C ALA A 25 18.05 13.24 35.49
N LEU A 26 17.93 14.32 36.26
CA LEU A 26 16.65 14.94 36.62
C LEU A 26 15.96 15.58 35.40
N ILE A 27 16.73 16.29 34.57
CA ILE A 27 16.24 16.86 33.30
C ILE A 27 15.77 15.72 32.37
N LEU A 28 16.56 14.66 32.28
CA LEU A 28 16.23 13.52 31.42
C LEU A 28 14.94 12.83 31.88
N MET A 29 14.76 12.61 33.19
CA MET A 29 13.50 12.10 33.73
C MET A 29 12.32 13.02 33.47
N ALA A 30 12.49 14.33 33.61
CA ALA A 30 11.44 15.31 33.33
C ALA A 30 11.03 15.27 31.84
N VAL A 31 12.00 15.16 30.91
CA VAL A 31 11.74 15.04 29.48
C VAL A 31 10.97 13.74 29.17
N PHE A 32 11.36 12.61 29.76
CA PHE A 32 10.64 11.34 29.58
C PHE A 32 9.21 11.40 30.15
N ALA A 33 9.05 11.96 31.34
CA ALA A 33 7.72 12.11 31.96
C ALA A 33 6.81 13.02 31.12
N PHE A 34 7.33 14.14 30.63
CA PHE A 34 6.60 15.05 29.74
C PHE A 34 6.26 14.40 28.40
N SER A 35 7.21 13.70 27.79
CA SER A 35 6.99 12.98 26.54
C SER A 35 5.95 11.89 26.69
N GLY A 36 6.02 11.12 27.79
CA GLY A 36 5.02 10.09 28.09
C GLY A 36 3.63 10.68 28.30
N TYR A 37 3.54 11.77 29.05
CA TYR A 37 2.28 12.49 29.24
C TYR A 37 1.72 13.04 27.92
N PHE A 38 2.57 13.63 27.10
CA PHE A 38 2.19 14.16 25.78
C PHE A 38 1.68 13.08 24.84
N LEU A 39 2.37 11.94 24.80
CA LEU A 39 1.94 10.77 23.99
C LEU A 39 0.60 10.23 24.50
N TRP A 40 0.43 10.13 25.81
CA TRP A 40 -0.82 9.69 26.43
C TRP A 40 -2.00 10.61 26.12
N GLN A 41 -1.81 11.92 26.26
CA GLN A 41 -2.85 12.90 25.97
C GLN A 41 -3.23 12.95 24.48
N ASN A 42 -2.27 12.72 23.59
CA ASN A 42 -2.46 12.85 22.14
C ASN A 42 -2.54 11.49 21.42
N GLN A 43 -2.68 10.37 22.18
CA GLN A 43 -2.70 9.03 21.56
C GLN A 43 -3.75 8.89 20.46
N GLY A 44 -4.95 9.46 20.63
CA GLY A 44 -6.02 9.43 19.63
C GLY A 44 -5.60 10.11 18.33
N PHE A 45 -5.08 11.32 18.43
CA PHE A 45 -4.60 12.09 17.28
C PHE A 45 -3.42 11.39 16.58
N LEU A 46 -2.47 10.87 17.36
CA LEU A 46 -1.31 10.16 16.80
C LEU A 46 -1.74 8.85 16.11
N PHE A 47 -2.71 8.13 16.68
CA PHE A 47 -3.27 6.94 16.07
C PHE A 47 -4.06 7.25 14.79
N GLU A 48 -4.81 8.34 14.75
CA GLU A 48 -5.52 8.77 13.55
C GLU A 48 -4.55 9.23 12.47
N ALA A 49 -3.58 10.06 12.80
CA ALA A 49 -2.53 10.50 11.87
C ALA A 49 -1.72 9.32 11.32
N TYR A 50 -1.42 8.32 12.16
CA TYR A 50 -0.77 7.09 11.73
C TYR A 50 -1.65 6.25 10.81
N LYS A 51 -2.95 6.12 11.12
CA LYS A 51 -3.93 5.42 10.26
C LYS A 51 -4.16 6.13 8.94
N GLU A 52 -4.23 7.46 8.94
CA GLU A 52 -4.38 8.24 7.72
C GLU A 52 -3.17 8.12 6.80
N ASN A 53 -1.96 8.21 7.35
CA ASN A 53 -0.73 7.99 6.59
C ASN A 53 -0.58 6.54 6.09
N LYS A 54 -1.24 5.58 6.73
CA LYS A 54 -1.23 4.16 6.34
C LYS A 54 -2.47 3.71 5.56
N LYS A 55 -3.43 4.57 5.29
CA LYS A 55 -4.47 4.26 4.30
C LYS A 55 -3.80 4.21 2.92
N LEU A 56 -3.23 3.05 2.62
CA LEU A 56 -2.86 2.75 1.23
C LEU A 56 -4.11 3.00 0.37
N PRO A 57 -3.97 3.71 -0.75
CA PRO A 57 -5.08 3.87 -1.67
C PRO A 57 -5.62 2.47 -1.99
N THR A 58 -6.91 2.31 -1.94
CA THR A 58 -7.59 1.08 -2.32
C THR A 58 -8.19 1.24 -3.70
N ILE A 59 -8.34 0.13 -4.41
CA ILE A 59 -9.07 0.15 -5.68
C ILE A 59 -10.53 0.52 -5.38
N ALA A 60 -11.09 1.47 -6.12
CA ALA A 60 -12.50 1.81 -6.09
C ALA A 60 -13.31 0.66 -6.71
N GLU A 61 -13.70 -0.30 -5.88
CA GLU A 61 -14.32 -1.57 -6.30
C GLU A 61 -15.65 -1.39 -7.02
N ASP A 62 -16.38 -0.34 -6.67
CA ASP A 62 -17.64 0.10 -7.27
C ASP A 62 -17.47 0.61 -8.71
N ARG A 63 -16.28 1.08 -9.08
CA ARG A 63 -15.99 1.64 -10.41
C ARG A 63 -15.27 0.68 -11.36
N VAL A 64 -14.89 -0.50 -10.89
CA VAL A 64 -14.10 -1.45 -11.70
C VAL A 64 -14.87 -1.91 -12.95
N GLU A 65 -16.18 -2.16 -12.81
CA GLU A 65 -17.01 -2.60 -13.93
C GLU A 65 -17.19 -1.49 -14.98
N ASP A 66 -17.46 -0.27 -14.55
CA ASP A 66 -17.56 0.89 -15.43
C ASP A 66 -16.24 1.18 -16.16
N ALA A 67 -15.12 1.04 -15.46
CA ALA A 67 -13.79 1.20 -16.05
C ALA A 67 -13.51 0.12 -17.10
N ALA A 68 -13.88 -1.13 -16.85
CA ALA A 68 -13.75 -2.21 -17.82
C ALA A 68 -14.64 -1.96 -19.06
N ALA A 69 -15.90 -1.57 -18.86
CA ALA A 69 -16.81 -1.22 -19.95
C ALA A 69 -16.30 -0.04 -20.78
N HIS A 70 -15.71 0.96 -20.12
CA HIS A 70 -15.10 2.10 -20.81
C HIS A 70 -13.90 1.64 -21.67
N LEU A 71 -13.04 0.78 -21.16
CA LEU A 71 -11.89 0.23 -21.90
C LEU A 71 -12.34 -0.58 -23.12
N PHE A 72 -13.35 -1.43 -23.00
CA PHE A 72 -13.91 -2.14 -24.16
C PHE A 72 -14.48 -1.22 -25.23
N LYS A 73 -15.05 -0.10 -24.82
CA LYS A 73 -15.64 0.89 -25.73
C LYS A 73 -14.60 1.77 -26.43
N THR A 74 -13.51 2.11 -25.74
CA THR A 74 -12.50 3.06 -26.22
C THR A 74 -11.28 2.41 -26.83
N THR A 75 -11.05 1.13 -26.50
CA THR A 75 -9.97 0.32 -27.07
C THR A 75 -10.55 -0.91 -27.75
N ASN A 76 -9.77 -1.61 -28.54
CA ASN A 76 -10.22 -2.87 -29.12
C ASN A 76 -9.85 -4.07 -28.20
N ALA A 77 -9.90 -3.87 -26.88
CA ALA A 77 -9.60 -4.90 -25.91
C ALA A 77 -10.58 -6.08 -26.04
N THR A 78 -10.07 -7.29 -25.88
CA THR A 78 -10.86 -8.52 -25.80
C THR A 78 -11.09 -8.95 -24.37
N ILE A 79 -10.16 -8.58 -23.48
CA ILE A 79 -10.17 -8.89 -22.04
C ILE A 79 -9.70 -7.66 -21.29
N VAL A 80 -10.28 -7.42 -20.12
CA VAL A 80 -9.81 -6.48 -19.10
C VAL A 80 -9.68 -7.23 -17.79
N ALA A 81 -8.46 -7.38 -17.28
CA ALA A 81 -8.18 -8.03 -16.01
C ALA A 81 -7.65 -7.02 -15.00
N VAL A 82 -8.27 -6.96 -13.81
CA VAL A 82 -7.92 -6.05 -12.72
C VAL A 82 -7.32 -6.84 -11.58
N PHE A 83 -6.13 -6.49 -11.17
CA PHE A 83 -5.40 -7.13 -10.08
C PHE A 83 -5.26 -6.19 -8.89
N LYS A 84 -5.40 -6.73 -7.69
CA LYS A 84 -4.94 -6.10 -6.45
C LYS A 84 -3.46 -6.42 -6.27
N VAL A 85 -2.67 -5.41 -5.96
CA VAL A 85 -1.22 -5.53 -5.75
C VAL A 85 -0.89 -5.17 -4.31
N ASN A 86 -0.09 -5.99 -3.68
CA ASN A 86 0.53 -5.66 -2.39
C ASN A 86 2.06 -5.78 -2.53
N PRO A 87 2.76 -4.66 -2.73
CA PRO A 87 4.20 -4.67 -2.94
C PRO A 87 4.99 -5.18 -1.73
N MET A 88 4.47 -4.98 -0.51
CA MET A 88 5.14 -5.43 0.72
C MET A 88 5.19 -6.96 0.83
N PHE A 89 4.15 -7.64 0.37
CA PHE A 89 4.07 -9.10 0.37
C PHE A 89 4.44 -9.73 -0.98
N GLY A 90 4.75 -8.91 -1.98
CA GLY A 90 5.07 -9.38 -3.32
C GLY A 90 3.92 -10.11 -4.02
N THR A 91 2.67 -9.84 -3.63
CA THR A 91 1.49 -10.50 -4.18
C THR A 91 0.80 -9.65 -5.25
N ARG A 92 0.23 -10.34 -6.24
CA ARG A 92 -0.60 -9.77 -7.29
C ARG A 92 -1.77 -10.72 -7.55
N VAL A 93 -2.91 -10.40 -6.96
CA VAL A 93 -4.10 -11.26 -6.95
C VAL A 93 -5.12 -10.74 -7.96
N LEU A 94 -5.62 -11.62 -8.83
CA LEU A 94 -6.70 -11.27 -9.75
C LEU A 94 -7.96 -10.91 -8.94
N TYR A 95 -8.39 -9.66 -9.06
CA TYR A 95 -9.59 -9.19 -8.40
C TYR A 95 -10.84 -9.48 -9.25
N ARG A 96 -10.80 -9.09 -10.52
CA ARG A 96 -11.88 -9.33 -11.49
C ARG A 96 -11.33 -9.40 -12.90
N ALA A 97 -11.92 -10.26 -13.71
CA ALA A 97 -11.70 -10.30 -15.15
C ALA A 97 -13.02 -10.09 -15.90
N TYR A 98 -12.94 -9.42 -17.02
CA TYR A 98 -14.06 -9.14 -17.91
C TYR A 98 -13.68 -9.52 -19.33
N THR A 99 -14.65 -10.07 -20.05
CA THR A 99 -14.61 -10.30 -21.51
C THR A 99 -15.72 -9.48 -22.17
N LYS A 100 -15.82 -9.56 -23.49
CA LYS A 100 -16.95 -8.91 -24.20
C LYS A 100 -18.31 -9.49 -23.84
N GLU A 101 -18.35 -10.74 -23.34
CA GLU A 101 -19.57 -11.42 -22.88
C GLU A 101 -19.95 -11.05 -21.43
N GLY A 102 -19.06 -10.34 -20.71
CA GLY A 102 -19.27 -9.93 -19.33
C GLY A 102 -18.17 -10.41 -18.38
N ARG A 103 -18.51 -10.46 -17.09
CA ARG A 103 -17.56 -10.85 -16.05
C ARG A 103 -17.24 -12.35 -16.11
N ASP A 104 -15.94 -12.68 -16.19
CA ASP A 104 -15.42 -14.05 -16.06
C ASP A 104 -14.86 -14.24 -14.63
N LYS A 105 -15.40 -15.24 -13.90
CA LYS A 105 -15.03 -15.50 -12.51
C LYS A 105 -14.04 -16.67 -12.36
N THR A 106 -13.62 -17.28 -13.46
CA THR A 106 -12.85 -18.54 -13.46
C THR A 106 -11.59 -18.46 -12.60
N ASN A 107 -10.89 -17.31 -12.63
CA ASN A 107 -9.62 -17.13 -11.95
C ASN A 107 -9.70 -16.09 -10.82
N ASP A 108 -10.89 -15.71 -10.34
CA ASP A 108 -11.05 -14.75 -9.24
C ASP A 108 -10.26 -15.22 -8.01
N GLY A 109 -9.43 -14.35 -7.45
CA GLY A 109 -8.60 -14.66 -6.27
C GLY A 109 -7.27 -15.37 -6.58
N LEU A 110 -6.97 -15.67 -7.85
CA LEU A 110 -5.70 -16.28 -8.23
C LEU A 110 -4.53 -15.32 -7.96
N ASP A 111 -3.58 -15.73 -7.12
CA ASP A 111 -2.32 -15.00 -6.92
C ASP A 111 -1.31 -15.44 -7.99
N VAL A 112 -0.94 -14.49 -8.84
CA VAL A 112 0.05 -14.72 -9.91
C VAL A 112 1.46 -14.26 -9.51
N GLY A 113 1.63 -13.78 -8.28
CA GLY A 113 2.86 -13.17 -7.80
C GLY A 113 3.13 -11.81 -8.44
N LEU A 114 3.76 -10.90 -7.72
CA LEU A 114 4.19 -9.63 -8.29
C LEU A 114 5.50 -9.82 -9.06
N PHE A 115 6.53 -10.30 -8.37
CA PHE A 115 7.78 -10.72 -8.98
C PHE A 115 7.80 -12.24 -9.11
N THR A 116 8.28 -12.73 -10.22
CA THR A 116 8.32 -14.16 -10.56
C THR A 116 9.72 -14.53 -11.08
N GLN A 117 9.93 -15.77 -11.46
CA GLN A 117 11.17 -16.18 -12.13
C GLN A 117 11.26 -15.66 -13.58
N ASN A 118 10.20 -15.04 -14.11
CA ASN A 118 10.17 -14.48 -15.44
C ASN A 118 10.76 -13.07 -15.46
N ALA A 119 11.93 -12.90 -16.05
CA ALA A 119 12.63 -11.63 -16.15
C ALA A 119 11.81 -10.54 -16.90
N SER A 120 11.06 -10.93 -17.95
CA SER A 120 10.20 -10.00 -18.68
C SER A 120 9.05 -9.47 -17.81
N ASN A 121 8.41 -10.36 -17.03
CA ASN A 121 7.38 -9.92 -16.07
C ASN A 121 7.97 -8.94 -15.05
N ASN A 122 9.16 -9.21 -14.53
CA ASN A 122 9.77 -8.37 -13.52
C ASN A 122 10.15 -6.99 -14.10
N ALA A 123 10.65 -6.94 -15.34
CA ALA A 123 10.90 -5.69 -16.04
C ALA A 123 9.62 -4.87 -16.22
N ASP A 124 8.50 -5.52 -16.60
CA ASP A 124 7.20 -4.85 -16.71
C ASP A 124 6.68 -4.33 -15.36
N VAL A 125 6.90 -5.08 -14.27
CA VAL A 125 6.52 -4.63 -12.92
C VAL A 125 7.31 -3.37 -12.53
N VAL A 126 8.61 -3.32 -12.82
CA VAL A 126 9.43 -2.12 -12.57
C VAL A 126 8.91 -0.92 -13.36
N LYS A 127 8.56 -1.11 -14.63
CA LYS A 127 7.93 -0.06 -15.46
C LYS A 127 6.60 0.42 -14.87
N LEU A 128 5.75 -0.51 -14.42
CA LEU A 128 4.48 -0.17 -13.76
C LEU A 128 4.70 0.65 -12.48
N MET A 129 5.71 0.30 -11.67
CA MET A 129 6.10 1.07 -10.49
C MET A 129 6.61 2.46 -10.85
N ALA A 130 7.19 2.64 -12.03
CA ALA A 130 7.57 3.94 -12.58
C ALA A 130 6.41 4.67 -13.31
N SER A 131 5.17 4.14 -13.22
CA SER A 131 3.98 4.65 -13.92
C SER A 131 4.09 4.61 -15.46
N GLU A 132 4.97 3.78 -15.97
CA GLU A 132 5.03 3.48 -17.39
C GLU A 132 3.94 2.46 -17.77
N ILE A 133 3.61 2.39 -19.05
CA ILE A 133 2.63 1.45 -19.60
C ILE A 133 3.37 0.40 -20.43
N PRO A 134 3.81 -0.72 -19.82
CA PRO A 134 4.43 -1.79 -20.59
C PRO A 134 3.39 -2.47 -21.48
N CYS A 135 3.69 -2.50 -22.77
CA CYS A 135 2.90 -3.21 -23.78
C CYS A 135 3.79 -4.17 -24.54
N GLY A 136 3.24 -5.30 -24.95
CA GLY A 136 4.01 -6.29 -25.72
C GLY A 136 3.20 -7.48 -26.21
N GLU A 137 3.78 -8.24 -27.13
CA GLU A 137 3.23 -9.48 -27.61
C GLU A 137 3.21 -10.55 -26.51
N TYR A 138 2.10 -11.29 -26.44
CA TYR A 138 1.92 -12.37 -25.49
C TYR A 138 2.13 -13.72 -26.18
N LYS A 139 3.37 -14.22 -26.18
CA LYS A 139 3.75 -15.40 -26.99
C LYS A 139 3.72 -16.72 -26.22
N SER A 140 3.87 -16.70 -24.89
CA SER A 140 3.95 -17.93 -24.10
C SER A 140 3.36 -17.73 -22.70
N ALA A 141 2.63 -18.72 -22.22
CA ALA A 141 2.11 -18.77 -20.87
C ALA A 141 3.17 -19.35 -19.91
N GLN A 142 3.37 -18.68 -18.79
CA GLN A 142 4.23 -19.15 -17.70
C GLN A 142 3.46 -19.24 -16.37
N SER A 143 2.16 -19.06 -16.40
CA SER A 143 1.27 -19.11 -15.25
C SER A 143 -0.12 -19.58 -15.69
N GLU A 144 -0.93 -19.99 -14.73
CA GLU A 144 -2.33 -20.36 -14.94
C GLU A 144 -3.12 -19.23 -15.63
N MET A 145 -2.93 -18.00 -15.16
CA MET A 145 -3.52 -16.83 -15.79
C MET A 145 -3.02 -16.64 -17.23
N GLY A 146 -1.78 -16.96 -17.49
CA GLY A 146 -1.21 -16.92 -18.83
C GLY A 146 -1.85 -17.93 -19.77
N LEU A 147 -2.07 -19.13 -19.32
CA LEU A 147 -2.79 -20.17 -20.09
C LEU A 147 -4.22 -19.70 -20.41
N TRP A 148 -4.89 -19.08 -19.45
CA TRP A 148 -6.23 -18.51 -19.66
C TRP A 148 -6.22 -17.40 -20.72
N TYR A 149 -5.22 -16.47 -20.71
CA TYR A 149 -5.08 -15.47 -21.75
C TYR A 149 -4.92 -16.10 -23.15
N ILE A 150 -4.07 -17.10 -23.29
CA ILE A 150 -3.86 -17.79 -24.56
C ILE A 150 -5.15 -18.50 -25.01
N ALA A 151 -5.84 -19.19 -24.10
CA ALA A 151 -7.11 -19.86 -24.38
C ALA A 151 -8.20 -18.88 -24.84
N LYS A 152 -8.15 -17.63 -24.39
CA LYS A 152 -9.05 -16.55 -24.84
C LYS A 152 -8.54 -15.79 -26.09
N GLY A 153 -7.45 -16.25 -26.69
CA GLY A 153 -6.91 -15.66 -27.94
C GLY A 153 -6.16 -14.34 -27.76
N VAL A 154 -5.65 -14.04 -26.55
CA VAL A 154 -4.85 -12.82 -26.30
C VAL A 154 -3.49 -12.97 -26.97
N ALA A 155 -3.19 -12.09 -27.93
CA ALA A 155 -1.91 -12.03 -28.63
C ALA A 155 -1.04 -10.84 -28.19
N PHE A 156 -1.63 -9.83 -27.54
CA PHE A 156 -0.96 -8.61 -27.12
C PHE A 156 -1.54 -8.11 -25.81
N THR A 157 -0.70 -7.61 -24.92
CA THR A 157 -1.13 -7.05 -23.63
C THR A 157 -0.53 -5.69 -23.39
N CYS A 158 -1.31 -4.79 -22.78
CA CYS A 158 -0.83 -3.58 -22.13
C CYS A 158 -1.17 -3.63 -20.66
N ARG A 159 -0.33 -3.04 -19.81
CA ARG A 159 -0.54 -3.02 -18.37
C ARG A 159 -0.45 -1.60 -17.84
N ILE A 160 -1.36 -1.24 -16.93
CA ILE A 160 -1.43 0.10 -16.32
C ILE A 160 -1.46 -0.07 -14.81
N SER A 161 -0.68 0.72 -14.09
CA SER A 161 -0.71 0.78 -12.61
C SER A 161 -1.93 1.52 -12.09
N ILE A 162 -2.42 1.13 -10.93
CA ILE A 162 -3.50 1.82 -10.21
C ILE A 162 -2.96 2.23 -8.83
N PRO A 163 -3.02 3.52 -8.47
CA PRO A 163 -3.15 4.67 -9.39
C PRO A 163 -1.91 4.79 -10.29
N PRO A 164 -1.95 5.58 -11.36
CA PRO A 164 -0.78 5.87 -12.19
C PRO A 164 0.16 6.87 -11.47
N ASP A 165 0.67 6.44 -10.30
CA ASP A 165 1.53 7.22 -9.41
C ASP A 165 2.69 6.30 -8.96
N PRO A 166 3.96 6.67 -9.22
CA PRO A 166 5.10 5.81 -8.90
C PRO A 166 5.24 5.49 -7.40
N ASN A 167 4.65 6.30 -6.52
CA ASN A 167 4.71 6.10 -5.07
C ASN A 167 3.57 5.21 -4.53
N ARG A 168 2.61 4.84 -5.36
CA ARG A 168 1.36 4.18 -4.94
C ARG A 168 0.95 3.12 -5.93
N PHE A 169 1.48 1.93 -5.80
CA PHE A 169 1.13 0.81 -6.67
C PHE A 169 0.28 -0.21 -5.90
N VAL A 170 -1.04 -0.08 -5.97
CA VAL A 170 -2.00 -0.96 -5.24
C VAL A 170 -2.83 -1.83 -6.16
N GLY A 171 -2.73 -1.62 -7.46
CA GLY A 171 -3.42 -2.41 -8.46
C GLY A 171 -2.84 -2.29 -9.86
N GLN A 172 -3.28 -3.19 -10.72
CA GLN A 172 -2.90 -3.25 -12.13
C GLN A 172 -4.13 -3.56 -12.96
N ILE A 173 -4.26 -2.91 -14.11
CA ILE A 173 -5.16 -3.30 -15.20
C ILE A 173 -4.31 -3.89 -16.33
N THR A 174 -4.78 -4.96 -16.90
CA THR A 174 -4.17 -5.61 -18.07
C THR A 174 -5.22 -5.83 -19.12
#